data_554a60fa43e803ffd2feea35c3211543
#
_entry.id   554a60fa43e803ffd2feea35c3211543
#
_cell.length_a   1.000
_cell.length_b   1.000
_cell.length_c   1.000
_cell.angle_alpha   90.00
_cell.angle_beta   90.00
_cell.angle_gamma   90.00
#
_symmetry.space_group_name_H-M   'P 1'
#
loop_
_entity.id
_entity.type
_entity.pdbx_description
1 polymer ?
#
loop_
_entity_poly.entity_id
_entity_poly.type
_entity_poly.pdbx_seq_one_letter_code
_entity_poly.pdbx_strand_id
1 'polypeptide(L)'
;MTDTILVEKLDRVVHITLNRPEALNALNLQVMDDVTATLEQYDGDPELGCFVISGSPKAFAAGADIKEMQSQSYTDMLKANWFAGWDKLTHSRTPILAAVNGYALGGGCELAMMCDVV
;
A
#
# COMPACT_ATOMS: atom_id res chain seq x y z
N MET A 1 -9.70 4.18 -17.17
CA MET A 1 -9.66 3.80 -15.77
C MET A 1 -8.28 4.11 -15.20
N THR A 2 -8.25 4.75 -14.05
CA THR A 2 -6.98 5.14 -13.43
C THR A 2 -6.51 4.05 -12.47
N ASP A 3 -5.29 3.62 -12.62
CA ASP A 3 -4.72 2.62 -11.72
C ASP A 3 -4.38 3.27 -10.39
N THR A 4 -4.71 2.60 -9.28
CA THR A 4 -4.38 3.08 -7.94
C THR A 4 -2.91 2.93 -7.61
N ILE A 5 -2.24 2.02 -8.31
CA ILE A 5 -0.80 1.81 -8.18
C ILE A 5 -0.18 1.63 -9.57
N LEU A 6 1.11 1.89 -9.65
CA LEU A 6 1.92 1.56 -10.80
C LEU A 6 2.92 0.51 -10.36
N VAL A 7 3.10 -0.54 -11.17
CA VAL A 7 4.01 -1.64 -10.85
C VAL A 7 5.06 -1.76 -11.94
N GLU A 8 6.32 -1.79 -11.53
CA GLU A 8 7.43 -1.94 -12.45
C GLU A 8 8.43 -2.95 -11.88
N LYS A 9 8.80 -3.93 -12.69
CA LYS A 9 9.84 -4.87 -12.30
C LYS A 9 11.16 -4.43 -12.93
N LEU A 10 12.10 -4.06 -12.07
CA LEU A 10 13.42 -3.59 -12.46
C LEU A 10 14.46 -4.55 -11.90
N ASP A 11 14.96 -5.46 -12.76
CA ASP A 11 15.95 -6.47 -12.38
C ASP A 11 15.37 -7.32 -11.21
N ARG A 12 15.96 -7.22 -10.03
CA ARG A 12 15.53 -8.00 -8.85
C ARG A 12 14.59 -7.24 -7.91
N VAL A 13 14.04 -6.12 -8.38
CA VAL A 13 13.16 -5.25 -7.57
C VAL A 13 11.81 -5.12 -8.25
N VAL A 14 10.74 -5.30 -7.49
CA VAL A 14 9.40 -4.88 -7.90
C VAL A 14 9.09 -3.57 -7.21
N HIS A 15 8.93 -2.51 -7.98
CA HIS A 15 8.61 -1.18 -7.49
C HIS A 15 7.12 -0.93 -7.62
N ILE A 16 6.48 -0.69 -6.48
CA ILE A 16 5.07 -0.35 -6.39
C ILE A 16 4.98 1.15 -6.07
N THR A 17 4.38 1.92 -6.96
CA THR A 17 4.17 3.35 -6.74
C THR A 17 2.70 3.58 -6.46
N LEU A 18 2.38 4.14 -5.30
CA LEU A 18 1.02 4.56 -4.97
C LEU A 18 0.65 5.72 -5.91
N ASN A 19 -0.49 5.63 -6.57
CA ASN A 19 -0.83 6.50 -7.70
C ASN A 19 -2.22 7.11 -7.56
N ARG A 20 -2.43 7.81 -6.45
CA ARG A 20 -3.63 8.65 -6.26
C ARG A 20 -3.20 10.06 -5.84
N PRO A 21 -2.44 10.76 -6.70
CA PRO A 21 -1.85 12.06 -6.32
C PRO A 21 -2.91 13.12 -6.00
N GLU A 22 -4.08 13.07 -6.62
CA GLU A 22 -5.19 14.00 -6.36
C GLU A 22 -5.77 13.82 -4.95
N ALA A 23 -5.59 12.67 -4.35
CA ALA A 23 -6.03 12.36 -2.99
C ALA A 23 -4.85 12.24 -2.02
N LEU A 24 -3.67 12.73 -2.40
CA LEU A 24 -2.42 12.61 -1.61
C LEU A 24 -2.14 11.14 -1.23
N ASN A 25 -2.48 10.23 -2.13
CA ASN A 25 -2.34 8.78 -1.96
C ASN A 25 -3.09 8.23 -0.75
N ALA A 26 -4.24 8.83 -0.41
CA ALA A 26 -5.10 8.28 0.62
C ALA A 26 -5.44 6.82 0.30
N LEU A 27 -5.41 5.98 1.32
CA LEU A 27 -5.53 4.53 1.17
C LEU A 27 -7.01 4.12 1.21
N ASN A 28 -7.52 3.68 0.07
CA ASN A 28 -8.86 3.08 -0.01
C ASN A 28 -8.73 1.55 -0.14
N LEU A 29 -9.85 0.85 -0.18
CA LEU A 29 -9.84 -0.61 -0.29
C LEU A 29 -9.24 -1.08 -1.60
N GLN A 30 -9.43 -0.32 -2.69
CA GLN A 30 -8.86 -0.69 -3.98
C GLN A 30 -7.33 -0.63 -3.97
N VAL A 31 -6.75 0.39 -3.32
CA VAL A 31 -5.29 0.46 -3.14
C VAL A 31 -4.80 -0.76 -2.37
N MET A 32 -5.48 -1.07 -1.28
CA MET A 32 -5.13 -2.23 -0.46
C MET A 32 -5.14 -3.52 -1.28
N ASP A 33 -6.21 -3.74 -2.04
CA ASP A 33 -6.35 -4.94 -2.86
C ASP A 33 -5.27 -4.98 -3.95
N ASP A 34 -5.00 -3.86 -4.60
CA ASP A 34 -4.02 -3.80 -5.67
C ASP A 34 -2.60 -4.04 -5.16
N VAL A 35 -2.24 -3.45 -4.02
CA VAL A 35 -0.92 -3.65 -3.40
C VAL A 35 -0.76 -5.10 -2.96
N THR A 36 -1.74 -5.65 -2.24
CA THR A 36 -1.63 -7.01 -1.72
C THR A 36 -1.64 -8.05 -2.82
N ALA A 37 -2.41 -7.83 -3.90
CA ALA A 37 -2.42 -8.71 -5.05
C ALA A 37 -1.04 -8.73 -5.75
N THR A 38 -0.40 -7.57 -5.85
CA THR A 38 0.94 -7.47 -6.44
C THR A 38 1.97 -8.21 -5.59
N LEU A 39 1.90 -8.07 -4.27
CA LEU A 39 2.78 -8.81 -3.37
C LEU A 39 2.60 -10.31 -3.54
N GLU A 40 1.36 -10.78 -3.57
CA GLU A 40 1.06 -12.20 -3.75
C GLU A 40 1.56 -12.73 -5.09
N GLN A 41 1.45 -11.92 -6.14
CA GLN A 41 1.87 -12.31 -7.49
C GLN A 41 3.38 -12.56 -7.58
N TYR A 42 4.17 -11.73 -6.92
CA TYR A 42 5.63 -11.76 -7.05
C TYR A 42 6.34 -12.40 -5.86
N ASP A 43 5.68 -12.54 -4.72
CA ASP A 43 6.30 -13.18 -3.56
C ASP A 43 6.58 -14.65 -3.89
N GLY A 44 7.77 -15.08 -3.60
CA GLY A 44 8.20 -16.44 -3.94
C GLY A 44 8.90 -16.55 -5.29
N ASP A 45 8.98 -15.47 -6.07
CA ASP A 45 9.81 -15.44 -7.28
C ASP A 45 11.27 -15.54 -6.86
N PRO A 46 12.01 -16.60 -7.27
CA PRO A 46 13.38 -16.81 -6.82
C PRO A 46 14.35 -15.74 -7.31
N GLU A 47 13.97 -14.97 -8.35
CA GLU A 47 14.81 -13.91 -8.88
C GLU A 47 14.53 -12.56 -8.21
N LEU A 48 13.49 -12.47 -7.39
CA LEU A 48 13.14 -11.23 -6.73
C LEU A 48 13.94 -11.06 -5.43
N GLY A 49 14.55 -9.89 -5.26
CA GLY A 49 15.29 -9.53 -4.06
C GLY A 49 14.46 -8.75 -3.05
N CYS A 50 13.64 -7.81 -3.53
CA CYS A 50 12.79 -7.01 -2.65
C CYS A 50 11.67 -6.32 -3.39
N PHE A 51 10.70 -5.84 -2.61
CA PHE A 51 9.70 -4.87 -3.06
C PHE A 51 10.08 -3.49 -2.55
N VAL A 52 9.78 -2.45 -3.34
CA VAL A 52 9.88 -1.07 -2.89
C VAL A 52 8.52 -0.42 -3.09
N ILE A 53 7.97 0.17 -2.03
CA ILE A 53 6.72 0.93 -2.11
C ILE A 53 7.07 2.40 -1.96
N SER A 54 6.63 3.22 -2.91
CA SER A 54 6.83 4.67 -2.88
C SER A 54 5.52 5.37 -3.22
N GLY A 55 5.51 6.68 -3.04
CA GLY A 55 4.38 7.52 -3.41
C GLY A 55 4.80 8.60 -4.40
N SER A 56 4.06 9.71 -4.39
CA SER A 56 4.39 10.89 -5.17
C SER A 56 5.40 11.76 -4.42
N PRO A 57 6.01 12.76 -5.08
CA PRO A 57 6.92 13.67 -4.38
C PRO A 57 6.29 14.41 -3.21
N LYS A 58 4.98 14.65 -3.25
CA LYS A 58 4.26 15.39 -2.21
C LYS A 58 3.82 14.52 -1.04
N ALA A 59 3.47 13.27 -1.32
CA ALA A 59 2.94 12.38 -0.29
C ALA A 59 3.28 10.93 -0.60
N PHE A 60 3.74 10.22 0.41
CA PHE A 60 3.77 8.76 0.39
C PHE A 60 2.33 8.25 0.47
N ALA A 61 1.66 8.49 1.60
CA ALA A 61 0.23 8.22 1.77
C ALA A 61 -0.29 9.09 2.93
N ALA A 62 -1.37 9.83 2.68
CA ALA A 62 -1.87 10.81 3.65
C ALA A 62 -2.88 10.22 4.64
N GLY A 63 -3.08 8.90 4.66
CA GLY A 63 -3.96 8.23 5.60
C GLY A 63 -5.05 7.43 4.90
N ALA A 64 -6.03 6.96 5.67
CA ALA A 64 -7.18 6.26 5.12
C ALA A 64 -8.06 7.23 4.33
N ASP A 65 -8.74 6.70 3.32
CA ASP A 65 -9.65 7.51 2.51
C ASP A 65 -10.93 7.79 3.30
N ILE A 66 -11.03 9.00 3.82
CA ILE A 66 -12.17 9.44 4.65
C ILE A 66 -13.47 9.39 3.86
N LYS A 67 -13.43 9.71 2.57
CA LYS A 67 -14.63 9.71 1.72
C LYS A 67 -15.22 8.32 1.59
N GLU A 68 -14.37 7.30 1.49
CA GLU A 68 -14.81 5.91 1.42
C GLU A 68 -15.43 5.47 2.75
N MET A 69 -14.90 5.94 3.87
CA MET A 69 -15.36 5.56 5.20
C MET A 69 -16.60 6.34 5.65
N GLN A 70 -16.89 7.46 5.01
CA GLN A 70 -17.89 8.42 5.44
C GLN A 70 -19.29 7.82 5.61
N SER A 71 -19.67 6.87 4.77
CA SER A 71 -20.97 6.21 4.80
C SER A 71 -21.01 4.98 5.71
N GLN A 72 -19.89 4.63 6.35
CA GLN A 72 -19.78 3.41 7.14
C GLN A 72 -19.96 3.70 8.62
N SER A 73 -20.73 2.87 9.31
CA SER A 73 -20.81 2.88 10.75
C SER A 73 -19.64 2.07 11.34
N TYR A 74 -19.40 2.24 12.64
CA TYR A 74 -18.42 1.40 13.35
C TYR A 74 -18.73 -0.09 13.17
N THR A 75 -20.00 -0.46 13.31
CA THR A 75 -20.44 -1.85 13.19
C THR A 75 -20.18 -2.39 11.76
N ASP A 76 -20.48 -1.57 10.74
CA ASP A 76 -20.22 -1.96 9.35
C ASP A 76 -18.74 -2.25 9.12
N MET A 77 -17.88 -1.36 9.59
CA MET A 77 -16.43 -1.51 9.43
C MET A 77 -15.89 -2.71 10.20
N LEU A 78 -16.40 -2.94 11.40
CA LEU A 78 -16.00 -4.09 12.21
C LEU A 78 -16.39 -5.41 11.55
N LYS A 79 -17.62 -5.52 11.06
CA LYS A 79 -18.10 -6.72 10.36
C LYS A 79 -17.34 -7.00 9.07
N ALA A 80 -17.04 -5.94 8.33
CA ALA A 80 -16.28 -6.04 7.08
C ALA A 80 -14.80 -6.32 7.32
N ASN A 81 -14.33 -6.18 8.56
CA ASN A 81 -12.91 -6.30 8.90
C ASN A 81 -12.06 -5.36 8.04
N TRP A 82 -12.44 -4.09 8.03
CA TRP A 82 -12.11 -3.06 7.04
C TRP A 82 -10.63 -3.00 6.65
N PHE A 83 -9.73 -3.09 7.62
CA PHE A 83 -8.29 -2.94 7.37
C PHE A 83 -7.52 -4.26 7.39
N ALA A 84 -8.19 -5.39 7.56
CA ALA A 84 -7.51 -6.67 7.76
C ALA A 84 -6.68 -7.11 6.56
N GLY A 85 -7.05 -6.68 5.35
CA GLY A 85 -6.30 -7.02 4.14
C GLY A 85 -4.84 -6.56 4.18
N TRP A 86 -4.55 -5.48 4.90
CA TRP A 86 -3.17 -5.00 5.04
C TRP A 86 -2.25 -5.96 5.79
N ASP A 87 -2.81 -6.87 6.58
CA ASP A 87 -2.01 -7.88 7.29
C ASP A 87 -1.22 -8.79 6.34
N LYS A 88 -1.63 -8.87 5.08
CA LYS A 88 -0.91 -9.65 4.07
C LYS A 88 0.53 -9.16 3.86
N LEU A 89 0.80 -7.88 4.13
CA LEU A 89 2.17 -7.37 4.07
C LEU A 89 3.10 -8.10 5.03
N THR A 90 2.60 -8.43 6.21
CA THR A 90 3.40 -9.10 7.25
C THR A 90 3.71 -10.55 6.91
N HIS A 91 3.02 -11.11 5.93
CA HIS A 91 3.23 -12.49 5.48
C HIS A 91 4.17 -12.60 4.29
N SER A 92 4.62 -11.48 3.73
CA SER A 92 5.56 -11.49 2.62
C SER A 92 6.90 -12.09 3.05
N ARG A 93 7.41 -13.03 2.28
CA ARG A 93 8.73 -13.61 2.50
C ARG A 93 9.83 -12.78 1.85
N THR A 94 9.46 -11.97 0.88
CA THR A 94 10.38 -11.04 0.21
C THR A 94 10.37 -9.73 1.00
N PRO A 95 11.55 -9.16 1.31
CA PRO A 95 11.60 -7.89 2.03
C PRO A 95 10.86 -6.77 1.31
N ILE A 96 10.19 -5.94 2.08
CA ILE A 96 9.46 -4.77 1.57
C ILE A 96 10.11 -3.52 2.16
N LEU A 97 10.52 -2.62 1.28
CA LEU A 97 11.10 -1.34 1.65
C LEU A 97 10.11 -0.23 1.35
N ALA A 98 9.91 0.67 2.31
CA ALA A 98 9.11 1.87 2.08
C ALA A 98 10.04 3.05 1.79
N ALA A 99 9.94 3.60 0.59
CA ALA A 99 10.66 4.81 0.20
C ALA A 99 9.72 6.00 0.43
N VAL A 100 9.77 6.54 1.65
CA VAL A 100 8.85 7.58 2.09
C VAL A 100 9.35 8.95 1.67
N ASN A 101 8.50 9.69 0.96
CA ASN A 101 8.75 11.06 0.58
C ASN A 101 7.48 11.87 0.80
N GLY A 102 7.59 13.02 1.47
CA GLY A 102 6.44 13.85 1.79
C GLY A 102 5.58 13.23 2.91
N TYR A 103 4.28 13.46 2.84
CA TYR A 103 3.35 13.05 3.90
C TYR A 103 3.26 11.54 4.04
N ALA A 104 3.35 11.07 5.28
CA ALA A 104 3.04 9.70 5.67
C ALA A 104 2.28 9.79 6.99
N LEU A 105 0.96 9.96 6.92
CA LEU A 105 0.11 10.29 8.04
C LEU A 105 -0.85 9.16 8.36
N GLY A 106 -1.13 8.94 9.63
CA GLY A 106 -2.11 7.95 10.08
C GLY A 106 -1.87 6.57 9.44
N GLY A 107 -2.84 6.07 8.66
CA GLY A 107 -2.71 4.81 7.95
C GLY A 107 -1.54 4.76 6.98
N GLY A 108 -1.14 5.90 6.41
CA GLY A 108 0.04 5.98 5.57
C GLY A 108 1.33 5.74 6.34
N CYS A 109 1.43 6.27 7.55
CA CYS A 109 2.53 6.01 8.45
C CYS A 109 2.54 4.54 8.87
N GLU A 110 1.38 4.00 9.19
CA GLU A 110 1.25 2.60 9.57
C GLU A 110 1.69 1.66 8.43
N LEU A 111 1.29 1.97 7.20
CA LEU A 111 1.73 1.20 6.04
C LEU A 111 3.26 1.20 5.93
N ALA A 112 3.88 2.37 6.06
CA ALA A 112 5.33 2.47 6.02
C ALA A 112 5.98 1.63 7.13
N MET A 113 5.42 1.67 8.33
CA MET A 113 5.94 0.93 9.47
C MET A 113 5.73 -0.58 9.38
N MET A 114 4.80 -1.04 8.56
CA MET A 114 4.59 -2.46 8.29
C MET A 114 5.64 -3.03 7.35
N CYS A 115 6.38 -2.17 6.66
CA CYS A 115 7.47 -2.61 5.81
C CYS A 115 8.68 -2.99 6.64
N ASP A 116 9.59 -3.76 6.06
CA ASP A 116 10.77 -4.26 6.78
C ASP A 116 11.81 -3.18 6.99
N VAL A 117 11.90 -2.24 6.05
CA VAL A 117 12.83 -1.11 6.10
C VAL A 117 12.10 0.14 5.63
N VAL A 118 12.34 1.23 6.34
CA VAL A 118 11.77 2.53 6.00
C VAL A 118 12.87 3.51 5.65
#